data_8b88b1ed610cb08f42bdd0eb22354e04
#
_entry.id   8b88b1ed610cb08f42bdd0eb22354e04
#
_cell.length_a   1.000
_cell.length_b   1.000
_cell.length_c   1.000
_cell.angle_alpha   90.00
_cell.angle_beta   90.00
_cell.angle_gamma   90.00
#
_symmetry.space_group_name_H-M   'P 1'
#
loop_
_entity.id
_entity.type
_entity.pdbx_description
1 polymer ?
#
loop_
_entity_poly.entity_id
_entity_poly.type
_entity_poly.pdbx_seq_one_letter_code
_entity_poly.pdbx_strand_id
1 'polypeptide(L)'
;MDAGRTAYELLERDPDPASVRHVTFVPFLPGGGVGAVRGRDGVVRLPSGEVLPGEDWGLDTAARVPLETAGYYRQRVHPFAWDAERQRLFAWLDGDRYRGRRPHAADADLVVADAETIAGLLPHGPERRAVRDAARSFREQDDSSYFAGTLRLLEPAYLRATTPEGGSGFGGGPGQWRARRSMVVDALHKDGTFLDVGCANGLLMESVRRWAAERGRVVEPYGVDFAPRLVEVARCRLPRWADRVSVGNALDWRPADGSRFTFVHALADCVPGHRLGDLVGRLLAELVEPGGRLLLSVYQAEGGNAPTAAERLAALGVPVAGAASGTGPERTATTAWVDA
;
A
#
# COMPACT_ATOMS: atom_id res chain seq x y z
N MET A 1 27.90 35.97 -16.83
CA MET A 1 27.74 34.52 -17.06
C MET A 1 27.02 33.99 -15.86
N ASP A 2 25.71 33.90 -15.98
CA ASP A 2 24.80 33.46 -14.91
C ASP A 2 24.93 31.94 -14.81
N ALA A 3 25.61 31.45 -13.79
CA ALA A 3 25.78 30.03 -13.54
C ALA A 3 24.40 29.48 -13.16
N GLY A 4 23.79 28.77 -14.11
CA GLY A 4 22.46 28.20 -14.11
C GLY A 4 21.89 27.92 -12.71
N ARG A 5 20.99 28.74 -12.26
CA ARG A 5 19.97 28.37 -11.28
C ARG A 5 19.24 27.17 -11.86
N THR A 6 19.52 25.99 -11.34
CA THR A 6 18.69 24.83 -11.64
C THR A 6 17.31 25.15 -11.08
N ALA A 7 16.29 25.14 -11.92
CA ALA A 7 14.90 25.34 -11.55
C ALA A 7 14.32 24.22 -10.63
N TYR A 8 15.20 23.33 -10.16
CA TYR A 8 14.91 22.24 -9.26
C TYR A 8 14.77 22.75 -7.82
N GLU A 9 13.59 22.62 -7.23
CA GLU A 9 13.26 23.06 -5.87
C GLU A 9 12.59 21.92 -5.09
N LEU A 10 12.84 21.85 -3.78
CA LEU A 10 12.09 20.96 -2.90
C LEU A 10 10.64 21.46 -2.78
N LEU A 11 9.69 20.53 -2.76
CA LEU A 11 8.28 20.86 -2.64
C LEU A 11 7.92 21.22 -1.20
N GLU A 12 7.29 22.37 -1.02
CA GLU A 12 6.56 22.73 0.21
C GLU A 12 5.10 22.25 0.15
N ARG A 13 4.58 22.11 -1.05
CA ARG A 13 3.22 21.61 -1.35
C ARG A 13 3.21 20.90 -2.69
N ASP A 14 2.24 20.01 -2.90
CA ASP A 14 2.08 19.33 -4.19
C ASP A 14 1.81 20.32 -5.31
N PRO A 15 2.42 20.11 -6.49
CA PRO A 15 2.14 20.91 -7.66
C PRO A 15 0.71 20.62 -8.15
N ASP A 16 0.10 21.57 -8.86
CA ASP A 16 -1.14 21.30 -9.58
C ASP A 16 -0.92 20.10 -10.52
N PRO A 17 -1.69 19.01 -10.36
CA PRO A 17 -1.56 17.83 -11.22
C PRO A 17 -1.59 18.14 -12.71
N ALA A 18 -2.39 19.13 -13.12
CA ALA A 18 -2.50 19.56 -14.51
C ALA A 18 -1.23 20.23 -15.06
N SER A 19 -0.33 20.69 -14.19
CA SER A 19 0.94 21.30 -14.58
C SER A 19 2.05 20.29 -14.83
N VAL A 20 1.92 19.05 -14.34
CA VAL A 20 2.94 18.02 -14.43
C VAL A 20 2.93 17.42 -15.85
N ARG A 21 4.07 17.53 -16.56
CA ARG A 21 4.25 16.95 -17.90
C ARG A 21 5.18 15.77 -17.92
N HIS A 22 6.07 15.68 -16.96
CA HIS A 22 7.08 14.64 -16.88
C HIS A 22 7.33 14.25 -15.42
N VAL A 23 7.55 12.96 -15.16
CA VAL A 23 7.89 12.48 -13.82
C VAL A 23 9.15 11.65 -13.84
N THR A 24 10.04 11.90 -12.90
CA THR A 24 11.22 11.07 -12.61
C THR A 24 11.05 10.42 -11.27
N PHE A 25 11.21 9.10 -11.25
CA PHE A 25 11.04 8.30 -10.05
C PHE A 25 12.38 7.87 -9.46
N VAL A 26 12.48 7.92 -8.13
CA VAL A 26 13.57 7.33 -7.35
C VAL A 26 13.01 6.11 -6.61
N PRO A 27 13.18 4.89 -7.15
CA PRO A 27 12.64 3.68 -6.53
C PRO A 27 13.47 3.26 -5.32
N PHE A 28 12.82 3.09 -4.17
CA PHE A 28 13.38 2.40 -3.01
C PHE A 28 12.88 0.97 -2.98
N LEU A 29 13.80 0.01 -2.84
CA LEU A 29 13.52 -1.42 -2.81
C LEU A 29 13.54 -1.96 -1.38
N PRO A 30 12.92 -3.11 -1.12
CA PRO A 30 13.06 -3.80 0.14
C PRO A 30 14.54 -3.97 0.51
N GLY A 31 14.92 -3.51 1.71
CA GLY A 31 16.31 -3.43 2.13
C GLY A 31 16.99 -2.07 1.95
N GLY A 32 16.26 -1.04 1.45
CA GLY A 32 16.71 0.36 1.44
C GLY A 32 17.60 0.75 0.26
N GLY A 33 17.82 -0.13 -0.71
CA GLY A 33 18.56 0.19 -1.93
C GLY A 33 17.74 1.04 -2.91
N VAL A 34 18.42 1.93 -3.63
CA VAL A 34 17.85 2.73 -4.72
C VAL A 34 17.99 1.98 -6.04
N GLY A 35 16.92 1.95 -6.83
CA GLY A 35 16.88 1.34 -8.16
C GLY A 35 17.14 2.35 -9.26
N ALA A 36 17.96 1.94 -10.26
CA ALA A 36 18.19 2.67 -11.50
C ALA A 36 18.30 1.68 -12.66
N VAL A 37 18.39 2.18 -13.88
CA VAL A 37 18.46 1.39 -15.10
C VAL A 37 19.70 1.76 -15.89
N ARG A 38 20.51 0.77 -16.30
CA ARG A 38 21.59 0.96 -17.26
C ARG A 38 21.07 0.69 -18.66
N GLY A 39 21.09 1.71 -19.50
CA GLY A 39 20.71 1.59 -20.90
C GLY A 39 21.75 0.82 -21.73
N ARG A 40 21.39 0.46 -22.96
CA ARG A 40 22.31 -0.17 -23.93
C ARG A 40 23.54 0.69 -24.25
N ASP A 41 23.44 2.00 -24.06
CA ASP A 41 24.52 2.97 -24.18
C ASP A 41 25.46 3.01 -22.96
N GLY A 42 25.25 2.14 -21.99
CA GLY A 42 26.00 2.06 -20.74
C GLY A 42 25.65 3.16 -19.71
N VAL A 43 24.77 4.10 -20.05
CA VAL A 43 24.42 5.23 -19.17
C VAL A 43 23.37 4.79 -18.16
N VAL A 44 23.59 5.10 -16.88
CA VAL A 44 22.63 4.83 -15.80
C VAL A 44 21.61 5.98 -15.71
N ARG A 45 20.33 5.63 -15.61
CA ARG A 45 19.21 6.59 -15.56
C ARG A 45 18.19 6.17 -14.51
N LEU A 46 17.48 7.14 -13.95
CA LEU A 46 16.28 6.88 -13.16
C LEU A 46 15.08 6.57 -14.07
N PRO A 47 14.13 5.74 -13.64
CA PRO A 47 12.86 5.60 -14.31
C PRO A 47 12.18 6.97 -14.50
N SER A 48 11.88 7.33 -15.75
CA SER A 48 11.40 8.66 -16.08
C SER A 48 10.54 8.61 -17.34
N GLY A 49 9.46 9.41 -17.38
CA GLY A 49 8.56 9.43 -18.52
C GLY A 49 7.55 10.57 -18.48
N GLU A 50 6.92 10.81 -19.63
CA GLU A 50 5.86 11.80 -19.79
C GLU A 50 4.56 11.35 -19.13
N VAL A 51 3.78 12.31 -18.65
CA VAL A 51 2.38 12.12 -18.25
C VAL A 51 1.54 12.15 -19.53
N LEU A 52 0.95 11.02 -19.89
CA LEU A 52 0.15 10.91 -21.11
C LEU A 52 -1.21 11.61 -20.95
N PRO A 53 -1.86 12.02 -22.05
CA PRO A 53 -3.18 12.62 -22.00
C PRO A 53 -4.19 11.74 -21.26
N GLY A 54 -4.82 12.31 -20.22
CA GLY A 54 -5.78 11.60 -19.38
C GLY A 54 -5.19 10.81 -18.22
N GLU A 55 -3.85 10.69 -18.14
CA GLU A 55 -3.19 10.08 -16.98
C GLU A 55 -3.14 11.03 -15.77
N ASP A 56 -3.31 10.45 -14.60
CA ASP A 56 -2.89 11.04 -13.33
C ASP A 56 -1.43 10.63 -13.06
N TRP A 57 -0.57 11.61 -12.75
CA TRP A 57 0.86 11.33 -12.56
C TRP A 57 1.14 10.37 -11.39
N GLY A 58 0.37 10.48 -10.30
CA GLY A 58 0.56 9.68 -9.09
C GLY A 58 -0.07 8.30 -9.20
N LEU A 59 -1.10 8.14 -10.02
CA LEU A 59 -1.79 6.86 -10.19
C LEU A 59 -1.32 6.12 -11.44
N ASP A 60 -1.49 6.73 -12.61
CA ASP A 60 -1.31 6.05 -13.90
C ASP A 60 0.16 6.07 -14.34
N THR A 61 0.78 7.26 -14.38
CA THR A 61 2.20 7.41 -14.78
C THR A 61 3.13 6.71 -13.77
N ALA A 62 2.86 6.81 -12.46
CA ALA A 62 3.64 6.14 -11.42
C ALA A 62 3.47 4.60 -11.43
N ALA A 63 2.41 4.08 -12.01
CA ALA A 63 2.28 2.63 -12.26
C ALA A 63 3.02 2.20 -13.52
N ARG A 64 2.84 2.95 -14.60
CA ARG A 64 3.34 2.62 -15.93
C ARG A 64 4.85 2.80 -16.05
N VAL A 65 5.36 3.99 -15.78
CA VAL A 65 6.76 4.34 -16.09
C VAL A 65 7.77 3.46 -15.33
N PRO A 66 7.71 3.25 -14.02
CA PRO A 66 8.64 2.36 -13.32
C PRO A 66 8.54 0.90 -13.78
N LEU A 67 7.34 0.44 -14.13
CA LEU A 67 7.13 -0.92 -14.61
C LEU A 67 7.72 -1.12 -16.00
N GLU A 68 7.43 -0.23 -16.95
CA GLU A 68 7.89 -0.31 -18.32
C GLU A 68 9.41 -0.11 -18.45
N THR A 69 9.97 0.84 -17.69
CA THR A 69 11.39 1.21 -17.81
C THR A 69 12.31 0.33 -16.99
N ALA A 70 11.86 -0.13 -15.83
CA ALA A 70 12.71 -0.79 -14.83
C ALA A 70 12.14 -2.08 -14.24
N GLY A 71 10.90 -2.46 -14.57
CA GLY A 71 10.23 -3.63 -14.03
C GLY A 71 9.99 -3.52 -12.52
N TYR A 72 9.75 -2.31 -12.03
CA TYR A 72 9.36 -2.06 -10.64
C TYR A 72 7.86 -1.94 -10.52
N TYR A 73 7.32 -2.57 -9.49
CA TYR A 73 5.95 -2.42 -9.04
C TYR A 73 5.93 -1.52 -7.81
N ARG A 74 5.15 -0.44 -7.84
CA ARG A 74 5.03 0.50 -6.72
C ARG A 74 4.04 0.06 -5.67
N GLN A 75 4.31 0.39 -4.42
CA GLN A 75 3.36 0.32 -3.31
C GLN A 75 2.92 1.71 -2.86
N ARG A 76 3.82 2.68 -2.88
CA ARG A 76 3.56 4.08 -2.52
C ARG A 76 4.34 5.00 -3.44
N VAL A 77 3.85 6.23 -3.60
CA VAL A 77 4.53 7.30 -4.33
C VAL A 77 4.44 8.60 -3.54
N HIS A 78 5.55 9.32 -3.48
CA HIS A 78 5.63 10.59 -2.77
C HIS A 78 6.41 11.62 -3.59
N PRO A 79 5.79 12.74 -4.00
CA PRO A 79 6.49 13.83 -4.66
C PRO A 79 7.34 14.58 -3.64
N PHE A 80 8.53 15.02 -4.04
CA PHE A 80 9.43 15.73 -3.14
C PHE A 80 10.16 16.91 -3.78
N ALA A 81 10.21 17.00 -5.11
CA ALA A 81 10.85 18.12 -5.79
C ALA A 81 10.22 18.41 -7.15
N TRP A 82 10.41 19.64 -7.63
CA TRP A 82 9.83 20.18 -8.84
C TRP A 82 10.86 20.95 -9.67
N ASP A 83 10.82 20.78 -10.98
CA ASP A 83 11.52 21.61 -11.96
C ASP A 83 10.45 22.35 -12.79
N ALA A 84 10.22 23.61 -12.47
CA ALA A 84 9.17 24.42 -13.07
C ALA A 84 9.43 24.72 -14.56
N GLU A 85 10.69 24.87 -14.97
CA GLU A 85 11.04 25.15 -16.38
C GLU A 85 10.69 23.97 -17.28
N ARG A 86 10.89 22.74 -16.78
CA ARG A 86 10.63 21.49 -17.51
C ARG A 86 9.29 20.88 -17.20
N GLN A 87 8.50 21.49 -16.31
CA GLN A 87 7.25 20.92 -15.78
C GLN A 87 7.45 19.46 -15.33
N ARG A 88 8.57 19.21 -14.65
CA ARG A 88 9.05 17.90 -14.25
C ARG A 88 8.95 17.68 -12.76
N LEU A 89 8.21 16.69 -12.37
CA LEU A 89 8.07 16.25 -10.99
C LEU A 89 9.11 15.18 -10.66
N PHE A 90 9.68 15.27 -9.46
CA PHE A 90 10.50 14.21 -8.88
C PHE A 90 9.71 13.57 -7.74
N ALA A 91 9.55 12.27 -7.82
CA ALA A 91 8.87 11.49 -6.80
C ALA A 91 9.71 10.27 -6.41
N TRP A 92 9.80 9.95 -5.12
CA TRP A 92 10.28 8.64 -4.76
C TRP A 92 9.10 7.66 -4.72
N LEU A 93 9.38 6.42 -4.97
CA LEU A 93 8.43 5.33 -4.83
C LEU A 93 9.03 4.22 -3.94
N ASP A 94 8.16 3.66 -3.14
CA ASP A 94 8.43 2.44 -2.39
C ASP A 94 7.80 1.28 -3.17
N GLY A 95 8.55 0.25 -3.42
CA GLY A 95 8.08 -0.83 -4.27
C GLY A 95 8.99 -2.05 -4.28
N ASP A 96 8.63 -3.02 -5.09
CA ASP A 96 9.37 -4.26 -5.28
C ASP A 96 9.53 -4.56 -6.78
N ARG A 97 10.39 -5.52 -7.10
CA ARG A 97 10.56 -6.00 -8.47
C ARG A 97 9.33 -6.77 -8.92
N TYR A 98 8.82 -6.43 -10.10
CA TYR A 98 7.82 -7.24 -10.77
C TYR A 98 8.46 -8.54 -11.27
N ARG A 99 7.99 -9.69 -10.82
CA ARG A 99 8.54 -11.02 -11.16
C ARG A 99 7.79 -11.73 -12.29
N GLY A 100 6.72 -11.12 -12.83
CA GLY A 100 5.99 -11.64 -13.98
C GLY A 100 6.75 -11.45 -15.31
N ARG A 101 6.21 -11.98 -16.42
CA ARG A 101 6.74 -11.73 -17.78
C ARG A 101 6.73 -10.22 -18.05
N ARG A 102 7.89 -9.66 -18.30
CA ARG A 102 8.06 -8.22 -18.59
C ARG A 102 7.48 -7.90 -19.95
N PRO A 103 6.58 -6.92 -20.09
CA PRO A 103 6.08 -6.55 -21.42
C PRO A 103 7.14 -5.93 -22.32
N HIS A 104 8.09 -5.13 -21.81
CA HIS A 104 9.02 -4.35 -22.66
C HIS A 104 10.43 -4.09 -22.11
N ALA A 105 10.78 -4.43 -20.87
CA ALA A 105 12.08 -4.14 -20.27
C ALA A 105 13.14 -5.26 -20.44
N ALA A 106 13.06 -6.03 -21.52
CA ALA A 106 13.88 -7.24 -21.72
C ALA A 106 15.40 -7.00 -21.78
N ASP A 107 15.85 -5.74 -22.02
CA ASP A 107 17.24 -5.41 -22.31
C ASP A 107 17.87 -4.37 -21.37
N ALA A 108 17.19 -3.98 -20.29
CA ALA A 108 17.71 -3.00 -19.34
C ALA A 108 18.34 -3.69 -18.13
N ASP A 109 19.60 -3.41 -17.87
CA ASP A 109 20.28 -3.84 -16.66
C ASP A 109 19.79 -3.02 -15.46
N LEU A 110 19.21 -3.70 -14.47
CA LEU A 110 18.86 -3.09 -13.20
C LEU A 110 20.10 -2.89 -12.34
N VAL A 111 20.33 -1.66 -11.92
CA VAL A 111 21.36 -1.28 -10.95
C VAL A 111 20.67 -0.98 -9.62
N VAL A 112 21.06 -1.68 -8.56
CA VAL A 112 20.56 -1.44 -7.21
C VAL A 112 21.74 -1.23 -6.30
N ALA A 113 21.81 -0.07 -5.66
CA ALA A 113 22.85 0.28 -4.70
C ALA A 113 22.33 1.32 -3.69
N ASP A 114 23.18 1.74 -2.77
CA ASP A 114 22.88 2.89 -1.91
C ASP A 114 22.74 4.20 -2.73
N ALA A 115 22.12 5.20 -2.12
CA ALA A 115 21.78 6.44 -2.79
C ALA A 115 23.01 7.22 -3.30
N GLU A 116 24.14 7.18 -2.58
CA GLU A 116 25.36 7.88 -3.01
C GLU A 116 26.00 7.19 -4.20
N THR A 117 26.03 5.88 -4.19
CA THR A 117 26.53 5.07 -5.34
C THR A 117 25.66 5.34 -6.57
N ILE A 118 24.35 5.28 -6.47
CA ILE A 118 23.46 5.59 -7.61
C ILE A 118 23.65 7.03 -8.06
N ALA A 119 23.68 8.00 -7.17
CA ALA A 119 23.93 9.40 -7.53
C ALA A 119 25.27 9.57 -8.27
N GLY A 120 26.32 8.85 -7.86
CA GLY A 120 27.61 8.85 -8.53
C GLY A 120 27.59 8.28 -9.96
N LEU A 121 26.74 7.27 -10.21
CA LEU A 121 26.60 6.63 -11.52
C LEU A 121 25.76 7.43 -12.52
N LEU A 122 24.87 8.31 -12.03
CA LEU A 122 24.03 9.14 -12.91
C LEU A 122 24.85 10.20 -13.65
N PRO A 123 24.44 10.66 -14.85
CA PRO A 123 25.01 11.84 -15.51
C PRO A 123 24.93 13.09 -14.61
N HIS A 124 25.79 14.08 -14.88
CA HIS A 124 25.68 15.36 -14.20
C HIS A 124 24.32 16.01 -14.50
N GLY A 125 23.56 16.36 -13.46
CA GLY A 125 22.22 16.93 -13.61
C GLY A 125 21.42 16.92 -12.32
N PRO A 126 20.16 17.37 -12.37
CA PRO A 126 19.28 17.44 -11.22
C PRO A 126 18.98 16.05 -10.63
N GLU A 127 19.10 14.98 -11.41
CA GLU A 127 18.83 13.60 -10.97
C GLU A 127 19.78 13.15 -9.84
N ARG A 128 21.06 13.57 -9.89
CA ARG A 128 22.02 13.28 -8.79
C ARG A 128 21.57 13.89 -7.48
N ARG A 129 21.09 15.13 -7.54
CA ARG A 129 20.54 15.81 -6.35
C ARG A 129 19.25 15.16 -5.92
N ALA A 130 18.37 14.83 -6.87
CA ALA A 130 17.09 14.18 -6.61
C ALA A 130 17.25 12.85 -5.86
N VAL A 131 18.23 12.02 -6.19
CA VAL A 131 18.50 10.77 -5.45
C VAL A 131 18.84 11.04 -3.98
N ARG A 132 19.68 12.04 -3.70
CA ARG A 132 20.07 12.39 -2.32
C ARG A 132 18.91 12.97 -1.52
N ASP A 133 18.16 13.88 -2.14
CA ASP A 133 16.98 14.49 -1.52
C ASP A 133 15.87 13.46 -1.29
N ALA A 134 15.65 12.55 -2.25
CA ALA A 134 14.75 11.44 -2.08
C ALA A 134 15.16 10.53 -0.91
N ALA A 135 16.45 10.18 -0.82
CA ALA A 135 16.96 9.34 0.25
C ALA A 135 16.82 10.00 1.64
N ARG A 136 16.94 11.32 1.70
CA ARG A 136 16.65 12.07 2.92
C ARG A 136 15.16 12.02 3.25
N SER A 137 14.30 12.41 2.33
CA SER A 137 12.84 12.39 2.48
C SER A 137 12.32 11.00 2.87
N PHE A 138 12.86 9.94 2.25
CA PHE A 138 12.47 8.56 2.56
C PHE A 138 12.87 8.13 3.98
N ARG A 139 14.05 8.57 4.48
CA ARG A 139 14.49 8.28 5.86
C ARG A 139 13.77 9.11 6.92
N GLU A 140 13.44 10.36 6.59
CA GLU A 140 12.77 11.31 7.48
C GLU A 140 11.25 11.18 7.45
N GLN A 141 10.72 10.16 6.74
CA GLN A 141 9.30 9.92 6.62
C GLN A 141 8.70 9.61 7.99
N ASP A 142 7.77 10.45 8.41
CA ASP A 142 6.92 10.22 9.56
C ASP A 142 5.64 9.44 9.18
N ASP A 143 4.86 9.07 10.19
CA ASP A 143 3.59 8.38 9.98
C ASP A 143 2.62 9.21 9.13
N SER A 144 2.61 10.53 9.28
CA SER A 144 1.75 11.44 8.51
C SER A 144 2.07 11.39 7.02
N SER A 145 3.36 11.44 6.67
CA SER A 145 3.83 11.30 5.28
C SER A 145 3.49 9.94 4.68
N TYR A 146 3.56 8.87 5.49
CA TYR A 146 3.15 7.53 5.07
C TYR A 146 1.67 7.49 4.68
N PHE A 147 0.79 7.97 5.57
CA PHE A 147 -0.65 7.96 5.32
C PHE A 147 -1.04 8.89 4.17
N ALA A 148 -0.42 10.09 4.06
CA ALA A 148 -0.65 10.98 2.93
C ALA A 148 -0.24 10.37 1.60
N GLY A 149 0.92 9.70 1.51
CA GLY A 149 1.38 9.00 0.32
C GLY A 149 0.50 7.81 -0.05
N THR A 150 0.04 7.06 0.96
CA THR A 150 -0.90 5.94 0.77
C THR A 150 -2.25 6.44 0.24
N LEU A 151 -2.80 7.49 0.85
CA LEU A 151 -4.08 8.09 0.45
C LEU A 151 -4.03 8.62 -0.99
N ARG A 152 -2.97 9.33 -1.35
CA ARG A 152 -2.77 9.84 -2.72
C ARG A 152 -2.86 8.75 -3.78
N LEU A 153 -2.38 7.55 -3.46
CA LEU A 153 -2.37 6.43 -4.37
C LEU A 153 -3.66 5.61 -4.35
N LEU A 154 -4.10 5.21 -3.16
CA LEU A 154 -5.19 4.24 -3.03
C LEU A 154 -6.56 4.87 -3.26
N GLU A 155 -6.82 6.06 -2.72
CA GLU A 155 -8.14 6.69 -2.80
C GLU A 155 -8.59 6.93 -4.24
N PRO A 156 -7.81 7.58 -5.14
CA PRO A 156 -8.22 7.74 -6.53
C PRO A 156 -8.39 6.40 -7.26
N ALA A 157 -7.52 5.41 -6.99
CA ALA A 157 -7.60 4.11 -7.61
C ALA A 157 -8.90 3.38 -7.25
N TYR A 158 -9.25 3.39 -5.96
CA TYR A 158 -10.45 2.72 -5.45
C TYR A 158 -11.73 3.44 -5.88
N LEU A 159 -11.72 4.78 -5.92
CA LEU A 159 -12.86 5.58 -6.36
C LEU A 159 -13.14 5.46 -7.88
N ARG A 160 -12.12 5.24 -8.70
CA ARG A 160 -12.27 4.99 -10.15
C ARG A 160 -12.76 3.57 -10.46
N ALA A 161 -12.66 2.65 -9.52
CA ALA A 161 -13.02 1.26 -9.74
C ALA A 161 -14.53 1.12 -10.00
N THR A 162 -14.87 0.30 -11.00
CA THR A 162 -16.26 0.03 -11.41
C THR A 162 -16.84 -1.23 -10.77
N THR A 163 -16.01 -1.98 -10.03
CA THR A 163 -16.42 -3.20 -9.32
C THR A 163 -16.18 -3.06 -7.81
N PRO A 164 -16.97 -3.73 -6.96
CA PRO A 164 -16.74 -3.71 -5.53
C PRO A 164 -15.34 -4.21 -5.14
N GLU A 165 -14.81 -5.21 -5.85
CA GLU A 165 -13.49 -5.76 -5.63
C GLU A 165 -12.40 -4.72 -5.94
N GLY A 166 -12.52 -4.03 -7.08
CA GLY A 166 -11.62 -2.94 -7.44
C GLY A 166 -11.63 -1.80 -6.43
N GLY A 167 -12.81 -1.43 -5.94
CA GLY A 167 -12.97 -0.44 -4.85
C GLY A 167 -12.48 -0.90 -3.49
N SER A 168 -12.03 -2.15 -3.36
CA SER A 168 -11.29 -2.70 -2.21
C SER A 168 -9.82 -3.03 -2.56
N GLY A 169 -9.30 -2.49 -3.65
CA GLY A 169 -7.92 -2.71 -4.08
C GLY A 169 -7.63 -4.09 -4.66
N PHE A 170 -8.65 -4.79 -5.13
CA PHE A 170 -8.50 -6.13 -5.68
C PHE A 170 -8.78 -6.15 -7.19
N GLY A 171 -7.78 -6.52 -7.99
CA GLY A 171 -7.87 -6.52 -9.46
C GLY A 171 -8.57 -7.75 -10.07
N GLY A 172 -9.17 -8.64 -9.27
CA GLY A 172 -9.85 -9.85 -9.73
C GLY A 172 -11.38 -9.77 -9.57
N GLY A 173 -12.09 -10.76 -10.10
CA GLY A 173 -13.53 -10.86 -9.93
C GLY A 173 -13.98 -11.56 -8.63
N PRO A 174 -15.32 -11.69 -8.41
CA PRO A 174 -15.91 -12.22 -7.17
C PRO A 174 -15.41 -13.61 -6.75
N GLY A 175 -15.21 -14.51 -7.72
CA GLY A 175 -14.69 -15.86 -7.45
C GLY A 175 -13.26 -15.85 -6.92
N GLN A 176 -12.41 -15.02 -7.51
CA GLN A 176 -11.03 -14.85 -7.05
C GLN A 176 -10.97 -14.10 -5.72
N TRP A 177 -11.84 -13.10 -5.51
CA TRP A 177 -12.01 -12.44 -4.22
C TRP A 177 -12.28 -13.46 -3.13
N ARG A 178 -13.29 -14.32 -3.32
CA ARG A 178 -13.63 -15.36 -2.36
C ARG A 178 -12.44 -16.31 -2.12
N ALA A 179 -11.83 -16.82 -3.17
CA ALA A 179 -10.70 -17.75 -3.06
C ALA A 179 -9.52 -17.19 -2.24
N ARG A 180 -9.31 -15.88 -2.27
CA ARG A 180 -8.18 -15.20 -1.62
C ARG A 180 -8.51 -14.53 -0.29
N ARG A 181 -9.78 -14.40 0.06
CA ARG A 181 -10.19 -13.66 1.27
C ARG A 181 -11.00 -14.51 2.24
N SER A 182 -11.67 -15.59 1.77
CA SER A 182 -12.52 -16.39 2.65
C SER A 182 -11.79 -17.14 3.76
N MET A 183 -10.46 -17.28 3.67
CA MET A 183 -9.64 -17.84 4.74
C MET A 183 -9.76 -17.06 6.08
N VAL A 184 -10.14 -15.78 6.04
CA VAL A 184 -10.38 -14.97 7.24
C VAL A 184 -11.42 -15.62 8.15
N VAL A 185 -12.44 -16.29 7.59
CA VAL A 185 -13.47 -16.93 8.41
C VAL A 185 -13.03 -18.24 9.09
N ASP A 186 -11.83 -18.76 8.76
CA ASP A 186 -11.25 -19.93 9.46
C ASP A 186 -10.86 -19.57 10.91
N ALA A 187 -10.60 -18.28 11.16
CA ALA A 187 -10.32 -17.77 12.49
C ALA A 187 -11.58 -17.57 13.37
N LEU A 188 -12.79 -17.55 12.78
CA LEU A 188 -14.02 -17.22 13.48
C LEU A 188 -14.56 -18.45 14.24
N HIS A 189 -14.23 -18.57 15.51
CA HIS A 189 -14.54 -19.76 16.33
C HIS A 189 -15.88 -19.69 17.06
N LYS A 190 -16.51 -18.51 17.13
CA LYS A 190 -17.81 -18.26 17.80
C LYS A 190 -18.59 -17.18 17.05
N ASP A 191 -19.84 -16.94 17.45
CA ASP A 191 -20.61 -15.78 17.03
C ASP A 191 -20.05 -14.52 17.67
N GLY A 192 -20.29 -13.33 17.07
CA GLY A 192 -19.82 -12.08 17.65
C GLY A 192 -19.70 -10.93 16.66
N THR A 193 -18.86 -9.97 16.99
CA THR A 193 -18.59 -8.78 16.18
C THR A 193 -17.26 -8.90 15.45
N PHE A 194 -17.18 -8.34 14.23
CA PHE A 194 -16.00 -8.34 13.40
C PHE A 194 -15.66 -6.90 12.97
N LEU A 195 -14.52 -6.39 13.42
CA LEU A 195 -13.98 -5.10 12.99
C LEU A 195 -12.95 -5.31 11.86
N ASP A 196 -13.18 -4.65 10.72
CA ASP A 196 -12.23 -4.57 9.61
C ASP A 196 -11.47 -3.25 9.67
N VAL A 197 -10.18 -3.29 10.00
CA VAL A 197 -9.28 -2.12 10.05
C VAL A 197 -8.64 -1.94 8.68
N GLY A 198 -8.91 -0.79 8.03
CA GLY A 198 -8.62 -0.56 6.63
C GLY A 198 -9.71 -1.12 5.72
N CYS A 199 -10.98 -0.87 6.06
CA CYS A 199 -12.14 -1.50 5.43
C CYS A 199 -12.43 -1.03 3.99
N ALA A 200 -11.79 0.03 3.51
CA ALA A 200 -12.03 0.64 2.20
C ALA A 200 -13.53 0.84 1.91
N ASN A 201 -14.07 0.22 0.86
CA ASN A 201 -15.49 0.28 0.52
C ASN A 201 -16.37 -0.75 1.30
N GLY A 202 -15.84 -1.40 2.33
CA GLY A 202 -16.55 -2.35 3.19
C GLY A 202 -16.84 -3.73 2.56
N LEU A 203 -16.20 -4.09 1.45
CA LEU A 203 -16.48 -5.37 0.77
C LEU A 203 -16.11 -6.57 1.64
N LEU A 204 -15.01 -6.50 2.42
CA LEU A 204 -14.62 -7.60 3.29
C LEU A 204 -15.62 -7.77 4.45
N MET A 205 -16.10 -6.68 5.03
CA MET A 205 -17.15 -6.69 6.07
C MET A 205 -18.38 -7.50 5.63
N GLU A 206 -18.93 -7.17 4.45
CA GLU A 206 -20.07 -7.87 3.87
C GLU A 206 -19.75 -9.33 3.56
N SER A 207 -18.58 -9.58 2.99
CA SER A 207 -18.13 -10.91 2.59
C SER A 207 -17.96 -11.83 3.81
N VAL A 208 -17.31 -11.36 4.87
CA VAL A 208 -17.09 -12.13 6.10
C VAL A 208 -18.42 -12.50 6.75
N ARG A 209 -19.37 -11.56 6.85
CA ARG A 209 -20.71 -11.85 7.38
C ARG A 209 -21.39 -12.97 6.59
N ARG A 210 -21.38 -12.90 5.26
CA ARG A 210 -21.98 -13.91 4.39
C ARG A 210 -21.27 -15.26 4.54
N TRP A 211 -19.95 -15.30 4.47
CA TRP A 211 -19.17 -16.53 4.56
C TRP A 211 -19.24 -17.18 5.95
N ALA A 212 -19.33 -16.38 7.02
CA ALA A 212 -19.56 -16.87 8.38
C ALA A 212 -20.94 -17.54 8.50
N ALA A 213 -21.98 -16.91 7.92
CA ALA A 213 -23.33 -17.49 7.90
C ALA A 213 -23.40 -18.84 7.17
N GLU A 214 -22.64 -19.01 6.08
CA GLU A 214 -22.51 -20.30 5.37
C GLU A 214 -21.91 -21.40 6.27
N ARG A 215 -21.21 -21.02 7.34
CA ARG A 215 -20.62 -21.91 8.35
C ARG A 215 -21.45 -21.98 9.64
N GLY A 216 -22.68 -21.46 9.61
CA GLY A 216 -23.58 -21.45 10.76
C GLY A 216 -23.19 -20.46 11.86
N ARG A 217 -22.41 -19.41 11.54
CA ARG A 217 -21.98 -18.37 12.47
C ARG A 217 -22.72 -17.05 12.20
N VAL A 218 -23.07 -16.36 13.29
CA VAL A 218 -23.64 -15.01 13.22
C VAL A 218 -22.54 -14.01 13.57
N VAL A 219 -22.15 -13.20 12.59
CA VAL A 219 -21.10 -12.20 12.74
C VAL A 219 -21.62 -10.83 12.30
N GLU A 220 -21.54 -9.86 13.20
CA GLU A 220 -21.96 -8.48 12.92
C GLU A 220 -20.74 -7.61 12.53
N PRO A 221 -20.73 -7.04 11.29
CA PRO A 221 -19.58 -6.35 10.77
C PRO A 221 -19.51 -4.89 11.20
N TYR A 222 -18.29 -4.42 11.43
CA TYR A 222 -17.87 -3.04 11.67
C TYR A 222 -16.66 -2.72 10.81
N GLY A 223 -16.41 -1.45 10.50
CA GLY A 223 -15.27 -1.04 9.72
C GLY A 223 -14.69 0.31 10.14
N VAL A 224 -13.39 0.47 9.97
CA VAL A 224 -12.70 1.74 10.10
C VAL A 224 -11.71 1.90 8.96
N ASP A 225 -11.67 3.11 8.39
CA ASP A 225 -10.68 3.46 7.37
C ASP A 225 -10.23 4.91 7.55
N PHE A 226 -8.96 5.19 7.26
CA PHE A 226 -8.43 6.54 7.40
C PHE A 226 -8.79 7.45 6.20
N ALA A 227 -9.32 6.90 5.10
CA ALA A 227 -9.73 7.61 3.90
C ALA A 227 -11.22 8.01 3.97
N PRO A 228 -11.57 9.29 4.24
CA PRO A 228 -12.96 9.70 4.44
C PRO A 228 -13.87 9.41 3.24
N ARG A 229 -13.37 9.58 2.00
CA ARG A 229 -14.16 9.32 0.80
C ARG A 229 -14.44 7.83 0.58
N LEU A 230 -13.53 6.93 0.99
CA LEU A 230 -13.78 5.49 0.95
C LEU A 230 -14.80 5.08 2.00
N VAL A 231 -14.76 5.68 3.19
CA VAL A 231 -15.80 5.49 4.22
C VAL A 231 -17.17 5.90 3.70
N GLU A 232 -17.29 7.03 3.00
CA GLU A 232 -18.57 7.43 2.37
C GLU A 232 -19.05 6.41 1.33
N VAL A 233 -18.15 5.89 0.50
CA VAL A 233 -18.47 4.80 -0.44
C VAL A 233 -18.95 3.56 0.31
N ALA A 234 -18.28 3.17 1.40
CA ALA A 234 -18.68 2.02 2.21
C ALA A 234 -20.08 2.21 2.83
N ARG A 235 -20.37 3.39 3.39
CA ARG A 235 -21.69 3.75 3.95
C ARG A 235 -22.79 3.73 2.89
N CYS A 236 -22.54 4.29 1.71
CA CYS A 236 -23.49 4.26 0.59
C CYS A 236 -23.73 2.82 0.11
N ARG A 237 -22.68 1.99 0.03
CA ARG A 237 -22.78 0.60 -0.43
C ARG A 237 -23.45 -0.31 0.61
N LEU A 238 -23.28 -0.02 1.90
CA LEU A 238 -23.75 -0.82 3.02
C LEU A 238 -24.72 -0.03 3.94
N PRO A 239 -25.86 0.47 3.44
CA PRO A 239 -26.72 1.39 4.19
C PRO A 239 -27.23 0.79 5.49
N ARG A 240 -27.37 -0.54 5.59
CA ARG A 240 -27.76 -1.26 6.82
C ARG A 240 -26.72 -1.11 7.95
N TRP A 241 -25.46 -0.88 7.61
CA TRP A 241 -24.33 -0.78 8.53
C TRP A 241 -23.59 0.56 8.42
N ALA A 242 -24.22 1.57 7.82
CA ALA A 242 -23.60 2.87 7.60
C ALA A 242 -23.10 3.52 8.90
N ASP A 243 -23.82 3.32 10.01
CA ASP A 243 -23.47 3.76 11.36
C ASP A 243 -22.30 2.99 11.99
N ARG A 244 -21.92 1.85 11.42
CA ARG A 244 -20.84 0.97 11.90
C ARG A 244 -19.54 1.17 11.12
N VAL A 245 -19.49 2.11 10.18
CA VAL A 245 -18.28 2.44 9.42
C VAL A 245 -17.78 3.81 9.85
N SER A 246 -16.57 3.86 10.39
CA SER A 246 -15.96 5.05 10.97
C SER A 246 -14.77 5.54 10.15
N VAL A 247 -14.53 6.85 10.14
CA VAL A 247 -13.26 7.43 9.72
C VAL A 247 -12.29 7.39 10.89
N GLY A 248 -11.09 6.84 10.68
CA GLY A 248 -10.07 6.81 11.72
C GLY A 248 -8.79 6.10 11.30
N ASN A 249 -7.69 6.50 11.93
CA ASN A 249 -6.39 5.89 11.69
C ASN A 249 -6.22 4.62 12.55
N ALA A 250 -5.70 3.56 11.96
CA ALA A 250 -5.46 2.28 12.64
C ALA A 250 -4.58 2.40 13.90
N LEU A 251 -3.74 3.45 14.00
CA LEU A 251 -2.83 3.65 15.14
C LEU A 251 -3.48 4.32 16.37
N ASP A 252 -4.61 5.01 16.20
CA ASP A 252 -5.19 5.79 17.29
C ASP A 252 -6.72 5.74 17.40
N TRP A 253 -7.44 5.30 16.38
CA TRP A 253 -8.89 5.24 16.40
C TRP A 253 -9.43 4.32 17.51
N ARG A 254 -10.48 4.78 18.18
CA ARG A 254 -11.24 4.02 19.17
C ARG A 254 -12.73 4.21 18.94
N PRO A 255 -13.56 3.18 19.22
CA PRO A 255 -15.00 3.35 19.28
C PRO A 255 -15.37 4.40 20.34
N ALA A 256 -16.33 5.30 20.02
CA ALA A 256 -16.72 6.37 20.92
C ALA A 256 -17.33 5.85 22.25
N ASP A 257 -17.92 4.67 22.21
CA ASP A 257 -18.54 3.99 23.36
C ASP A 257 -17.57 3.06 24.12
N GLY A 258 -16.31 2.99 23.69
CA GLY A 258 -15.29 2.12 24.29
C GLY A 258 -15.52 0.62 24.05
N SER A 259 -16.38 0.24 23.11
CA SER A 259 -16.66 -1.16 22.78
C SER A 259 -15.42 -1.89 22.27
N ARG A 260 -15.42 -3.21 22.47
CA ARG A 260 -14.41 -4.14 21.92
C ARG A 260 -15.12 -5.13 20.99
N PHE A 261 -14.32 -5.81 20.18
CA PHE A 261 -14.82 -6.69 19.13
C PHE A 261 -14.32 -8.12 19.35
N THR A 262 -15.18 -9.10 19.03
CA THR A 262 -14.83 -10.52 19.10
C THR A 262 -13.71 -10.85 18.15
N PHE A 263 -13.72 -10.26 16.97
CA PHE A 263 -12.71 -10.43 15.94
C PHE A 263 -12.27 -9.06 15.40
N VAL A 264 -10.98 -8.81 15.40
CA VAL A 264 -10.38 -7.62 14.79
C VAL A 264 -9.47 -8.06 13.67
N HIS A 265 -9.74 -7.64 12.45
CA HIS A 265 -8.92 -7.91 11.27
C HIS A 265 -8.16 -6.66 10.86
N ALA A 266 -6.90 -6.83 10.48
CA ALA A 266 -6.09 -5.77 9.87
C ALA A 266 -5.15 -6.35 8.80
N LEU A 267 -4.82 -5.53 7.80
CA LEU A 267 -3.71 -5.83 6.90
C LEU A 267 -2.39 -5.38 7.53
N ALA A 268 -1.31 -6.13 7.30
CA ALA A 268 0.01 -5.76 7.81
C ALA A 268 0.56 -4.45 7.21
N ASP A 269 0.01 -4.00 6.09
CA ASP A 269 0.33 -2.76 5.39
C ASP A 269 -0.64 -1.60 5.66
N CYS A 270 -1.55 -1.75 6.64
CA CYS A 270 -2.36 -0.62 7.15
C CYS A 270 -1.51 0.47 7.80
N VAL A 271 -0.27 0.17 8.19
CA VAL A 271 0.66 1.08 8.85
C VAL A 271 2.07 0.91 8.28
N PRO A 272 2.99 1.88 8.51
CA PRO A 272 4.40 1.68 8.20
C PRO A 272 4.95 0.41 8.84
N GLY A 273 5.84 -0.30 8.16
CA GLY A 273 6.35 -1.59 8.64
C GLY A 273 6.97 -1.56 10.04
N HIS A 274 7.63 -0.44 10.42
CA HIS A 274 8.19 -0.23 11.76
C HIS A 274 7.13 -0.03 12.85
N ARG A 275 5.88 0.31 12.48
CA ARG A 275 4.73 0.50 13.39
C ARG A 275 3.86 -0.76 13.53
N LEU A 276 4.20 -1.84 12.82
CA LEU A 276 3.38 -3.06 12.87
C LEU A 276 3.28 -3.64 14.29
N GLY A 277 4.36 -3.60 15.06
CA GLY A 277 4.36 -4.03 16.46
C GLY A 277 3.41 -3.20 17.34
N ASP A 278 3.42 -1.87 17.17
CA ASP A 278 2.54 -0.96 17.87
C ASP A 278 1.07 -1.23 17.51
N LEU A 279 0.78 -1.43 16.21
CA LEU A 279 -0.55 -1.78 15.74
C LEU A 279 -1.05 -3.08 16.40
N VAL A 280 -0.28 -4.16 16.29
CA VAL A 280 -0.66 -5.48 16.83
C VAL A 280 -0.89 -5.40 18.35
N GLY A 281 0.06 -4.80 19.09
CA GLY A 281 -0.04 -4.65 20.54
C GLY A 281 -1.28 -3.84 20.96
N ARG A 282 -1.52 -2.73 20.27
CA ARG A 282 -2.68 -1.86 20.51
C ARG A 282 -4.00 -2.56 20.19
N LEU A 283 -4.13 -3.21 19.01
CA LEU A 283 -5.37 -3.88 18.64
C LEU A 283 -5.74 -4.97 19.65
N LEU A 284 -4.76 -5.78 20.09
CA LEU A 284 -4.96 -6.78 21.14
C LEU A 284 -5.39 -6.16 22.48
N ALA A 285 -4.69 -5.12 22.93
CA ALA A 285 -4.94 -4.53 24.23
C ALA A 285 -6.25 -3.73 24.31
N GLU A 286 -6.64 -3.05 23.22
CA GLU A 286 -7.71 -2.05 23.26
C GLU A 286 -8.98 -2.45 22.51
N LEU A 287 -8.85 -3.19 21.38
CA LEU A 287 -9.98 -3.43 20.49
C LEU A 287 -10.48 -4.89 20.46
N VAL A 288 -9.64 -5.87 20.78
CA VAL A 288 -10.08 -7.27 20.90
C VAL A 288 -10.67 -7.50 22.28
N GLU A 289 -11.85 -8.10 22.37
CA GLU A 289 -12.45 -8.50 23.64
C GLU A 289 -11.73 -9.73 24.24
N PRO A 290 -11.76 -9.94 25.57
CA PRO A 290 -11.22 -11.17 26.18
C PRO A 290 -11.84 -12.42 25.57
N GLY A 291 -11.00 -13.38 25.15
CA GLY A 291 -11.42 -14.58 24.43
C GLY A 291 -11.86 -14.33 22.99
N GLY A 292 -11.53 -13.16 22.44
CA GLY A 292 -11.61 -12.83 21.01
C GLY A 292 -10.31 -13.13 20.27
N ARG A 293 -10.21 -12.66 19.01
CA ARG A 293 -9.04 -12.87 18.14
C ARG A 293 -8.65 -11.64 17.39
N LEU A 294 -7.34 -11.38 17.31
CA LEU A 294 -6.76 -10.53 16.32
C LEU A 294 -6.39 -11.37 15.07
N LEU A 295 -6.79 -10.93 13.90
CA LEU A 295 -6.47 -11.52 12.61
C LEU A 295 -5.58 -10.57 11.82
N LEU A 296 -4.36 -10.98 11.51
CA LEU A 296 -3.45 -10.24 10.63
C LEU A 296 -3.43 -10.89 9.26
N SER A 297 -3.63 -10.11 8.19
CA SER A 297 -3.52 -10.61 6.82
C SER A 297 -2.39 -9.95 6.04
N VAL A 298 -1.80 -10.73 5.14
CA VAL A 298 -0.75 -10.29 4.20
C VAL A 298 -1.12 -10.77 2.81
N TYR A 299 -1.03 -9.89 1.82
CA TYR A 299 -1.27 -10.20 0.43
C TYR A 299 0.02 -10.02 -0.37
N GLN A 300 0.49 -11.11 -0.96
CA GLN A 300 1.76 -11.14 -1.70
C GLN A 300 1.51 -11.32 -3.20
N ALA A 301 2.40 -10.75 -4.02
CA ALA A 301 2.50 -11.13 -5.42
C ALA A 301 3.07 -12.54 -5.54
N GLU A 302 2.67 -13.29 -6.58
CA GLU A 302 3.19 -14.62 -6.86
C GLU A 302 4.72 -14.60 -6.98
N GLY A 303 5.38 -15.61 -6.36
CA GLY A 303 6.86 -15.70 -6.32
C GLY A 303 7.53 -14.67 -5.41
N GLY A 304 6.78 -13.90 -4.62
CA GLY A 304 7.31 -13.04 -3.58
C GLY A 304 7.81 -13.87 -2.39
N ASN A 305 9.00 -13.53 -1.87
CA ASN A 305 9.56 -14.09 -0.63
C ASN A 305 9.22 -13.20 0.59
N ALA A 306 8.15 -12.38 0.50
CA ALA A 306 7.76 -11.57 1.64
C ALA A 306 7.23 -12.48 2.76
N PRO A 307 7.51 -12.17 4.03
CA PRO A 307 7.03 -12.96 5.16
C PRO A 307 5.52 -13.08 5.18
N THR A 308 5.01 -14.26 5.49
CA THR A 308 3.60 -14.55 5.72
C THR A 308 3.08 -13.80 6.95
N ALA A 309 1.76 -13.76 7.15
CA ALA A 309 1.17 -13.18 8.34
C ALA A 309 1.69 -13.84 9.65
N ALA A 310 1.83 -15.17 9.64
CA ALA A 310 2.35 -15.90 10.79
C ALA A 310 3.82 -15.57 11.08
N GLU A 311 4.67 -15.50 10.06
CA GLU A 311 6.08 -15.12 10.22
C GLU A 311 6.24 -13.68 10.71
N ARG A 312 5.38 -12.76 10.28
CA ARG A 312 5.39 -11.37 10.77
C ARG A 312 5.01 -11.27 12.26
N LEU A 313 3.97 -12.01 12.69
CA LEU A 313 3.59 -12.06 14.09
C LEU A 313 4.68 -12.73 14.95
N ALA A 314 5.26 -13.83 14.47
CA ALA A 314 6.37 -14.51 15.16
C ALA A 314 7.60 -13.59 15.30
N ALA A 315 7.94 -12.80 14.28
CA ALA A 315 9.04 -11.83 14.33
C ALA A 315 8.81 -10.72 15.37
N LEU A 316 7.53 -10.42 15.71
CA LEU A 316 7.16 -9.52 16.81
C LEU A 316 7.11 -10.20 18.18
N GLY A 317 7.42 -11.49 18.28
CA GLY A 317 7.31 -12.26 19.52
C GLY A 317 5.87 -12.57 19.93
N VAL A 318 4.90 -12.45 19.02
CA VAL A 318 3.48 -12.68 19.30
C VAL A 318 3.12 -14.14 18.99
N PRO A 319 2.57 -14.92 19.96
CA PRO A 319 2.22 -16.31 19.74
C PRO A 319 1.06 -16.44 18.76
N VAL A 320 1.24 -17.24 17.71
CA VAL A 320 0.23 -17.50 16.69
C VAL A 320 -0.63 -18.69 17.10
N ALA A 321 -1.94 -18.50 17.22
CA ALA A 321 -2.91 -19.54 17.56
C ALA A 321 -3.32 -20.37 16.32
N GLY A 322 -3.18 -19.81 15.12
CA GLY A 322 -3.43 -20.50 13.87
C GLY A 322 -3.22 -19.63 12.65
N ALA A 323 -3.20 -20.25 11.49
CA ALA A 323 -3.03 -19.56 10.22
C ALA A 323 -3.77 -20.29 9.09
N ALA A 324 -4.14 -19.53 8.06
CA ALA A 324 -4.75 -20.04 6.85
C ALA A 324 -4.23 -19.30 5.62
N SER A 325 -4.33 -19.94 4.46
CA SER A 325 -3.90 -19.38 3.19
C SER A 325 -5.01 -19.45 2.16
N GLY A 326 -5.19 -18.35 1.45
CA GLY A 326 -5.99 -18.32 0.24
C GLY A 326 -5.15 -18.73 -0.98
N THR A 327 -5.78 -19.32 -1.96
CA THR A 327 -5.12 -19.79 -3.19
C THR A 327 -5.55 -18.96 -4.40
N GLY A 328 -4.64 -18.78 -5.35
CA GLY A 328 -4.90 -18.13 -6.63
C GLY A 328 -3.64 -18.08 -7.49
N PRO A 329 -3.79 -18.00 -8.82
CA PRO A 329 -2.69 -18.23 -9.77
C PRO A 329 -1.56 -17.19 -9.71
N GLU A 330 -1.78 -16.02 -9.14
CA GLU A 330 -0.78 -14.92 -9.21
C GLU A 330 -0.43 -14.27 -7.88
N ARG A 331 -1.13 -14.57 -6.78
CA ARG A 331 -0.88 -13.97 -5.47
C ARG A 331 -1.21 -14.93 -4.35
N THR A 332 -0.35 -15.01 -3.36
CA THR A 332 -0.62 -15.75 -2.13
C THR A 332 -1.16 -14.78 -1.08
N ALA A 333 -2.30 -15.11 -0.50
CA ALA A 333 -2.86 -14.42 0.64
C ALA A 333 -2.74 -15.29 1.87
N THR A 334 -2.27 -14.74 2.98
CA THR A 334 -2.16 -15.46 4.26
C THR A 334 -2.85 -14.66 5.35
N THR A 335 -3.54 -15.34 6.26
CA THR A 335 -4.08 -14.79 7.50
C THR A 335 -3.57 -15.61 8.66
N ALA A 336 -3.11 -14.95 9.70
CA ALA A 336 -2.78 -15.61 10.97
C ALA A 336 -3.54 -14.92 12.10
N TRP A 337 -3.85 -15.66 13.17
CA TRP A 337 -4.60 -15.11 14.29
C TRP A 337 -3.96 -15.40 15.63
N VAL A 338 -4.27 -14.53 16.56
CA VAL A 338 -3.79 -14.52 17.95
C VAL A 338 -5.01 -14.51 18.83
N ASP A 339 -5.06 -15.40 19.83
CA ASP A 339 -6.08 -15.39 20.88
C ASP A 339 -5.76 -14.27 21.90
N ALA A 340 -6.79 -13.50 22.32
CA ALA A 340 -6.68 -12.42 23.31
C ALA A 340 -7.10 -12.84 24.73
#